data_f3752a8b6d21f64faba65d0e0e01f186
#
_entry.id   f3752a8b6d21f64faba65d0e0e01f186
#
_cell.length_a   1.000
_cell.length_b   1.000
_cell.length_c   1.000
_cell.angle_alpha   90.00
_cell.angle_beta   90.00
_cell.angle_gamma   90.00
#
_symmetry.space_group_name_H-M   'P 1'
#
loop_
_entity.id
_entity.type
_entity.pdbx_description
1 polymer ?
#
loop_
_entity_poly.entity_id
_entity_poly.type
_entity_poly.pdbx_seq_one_letter_code
_entity_poly.pdbx_strand_id
1 'polypeptide(L)'
;MRTLRLTSFVLALLAIAISTFAYGSDILIRNVVVYDGTGTKAFKADVRIKGDRITAIAKRLTPQPGETVRDEHGMALAPGFIDMHSHHDQGIFNDLDAEAVTHQGVTTVFVGQDGDSNFPISDFFTHLEKTPAAVNFATMVGHATVRKRVMGEDLYRPATAQEIERMKDLVRLELRAGAFGLSSGLEYEEGHFATTEEMVELAKVAASEGGFYISHVRDEANRVFDSYEEITRIGREAKLPVEISHIKLGSTSVWHQTKSRMPNVFEKAEREGVDLKADVYPYTFWASTLRVLITDRDFFNAEKVSQSISENGGPGNLRISLYKPEPAMAGKTLDQIAAAWNVTPTEAYMRMIKATESEISSGEQQEGVLGTSMSEDDVSWFISNPHVMFCSDGELHGGHPRGAGSFPRVLGRYVREQHALSLEDAVHKMTEMPARQLHLIDRGRVAEGYIADLVIFDPATVADQSTVDHPDLAPLGIPDVMVSGAWVVEDGKSTGDRPGRVIRHKTTF
;
A
#
# COMPACT_ATOMS: atom_id res chain seq x y z
N MET A 1 26.60 69.65 40.91
CA MET A 1 25.30 69.01 40.49
C MET A 1 25.64 67.89 39.54
N ARG A 2 25.58 66.64 40.03
CA ARG A 2 25.86 65.43 39.22
C ARG A 2 24.52 64.72 39.03
N THR A 3 24.11 64.63 37.80
CA THR A 3 22.91 63.91 37.39
C THR A 3 23.24 62.41 37.18
N LEU A 4 22.64 61.53 38.01
CA LEU A 4 22.65 60.08 37.85
C LEU A 4 21.70 59.71 36.71
N ARG A 5 22.19 58.93 35.71
CA ARG A 5 21.36 58.24 34.71
C ARG A 5 21.12 56.80 35.20
N LEU A 6 19.87 56.47 35.51
CA LEU A 6 19.41 55.09 35.69
C LEU A 6 19.28 54.44 34.31
N THR A 7 20.02 53.37 34.09
CA THR A 7 19.84 52.45 32.96
C THR A 7 18.99 51.29 33.43
N SER A 8 17.74 51.22 32.90
CA SER A 8 16.83 50.09 33.11
C SER A 8 17.23 48.91 32.22
N PHE A 9 17.62 47.81 32.81
CA PHE A 9 17.79 46.51 32.13
C PHE A 9 16.40 45.86 32.00
N VAL A 10 15.90 45.72 30.78
CA VAL A 10 14.74 44.91 30.47
C VAL A 10 15.21 43.48 30.21
N LEU A 11 14.98 42.56 31.14
CA LEU A 11 15.13 41.12 30.93
C LEU A 11 13.97 40.64 30.07
N ALA A 12 14.23 40.30 28.81
CA ALA A 12 13.31 39.57 27.98
C ALA A 12 13.39 38.07 28.33
N LEU A 13 12.40 37.57 29.06
CA LEU A 13 12.17 36.13 29.24
C LEU A 13 11.67 35.54 27.91
N LEU A 14 12.53 34.81 27.23
CA LEU A 14 12.15 33.97 26.09
C LEU A 14 11.44 32.74 26.66
N ALA A 15 10.12 32.73 26.64
CA ALA A 15 9.34 31.51 26.91
C ALA A 15 9.51 30.55 25.71
N ILE A 16 10.39 29.56 25.85
CA ILE A 16 10.44 28.41 24.95
C ILE A 16 9.14 27.62 25.23
N ALA A 17 8.19 27.74 24.34
CA ALA A 17 7.03 26.83 24.33
C ALA A 17 7.54 25.44 23.92
N ILE A 18 7.87 24.62 24.91
CA ILE A 18 8.02 23.17 24.71
C ILE A 18 6.62 22.67 24.43
N SER A 19 6.33 22.38 23.19
CA SER A 19 5.12 21.62 22.81
C SER A 19 5.25 20.26 23.47
N THR A 20 4.69 20.12 24.68
CA THR A 20 4.46 18.81 25.27
C THR A 20 3.37 18.16 24.42
N PHE A 21 3.76 17.27 23.51
CA PHE A 21 2.84 16.24 23.03
C PHE A 21 2.21 15.64 24.29
N ALA A 22 0.92 15.75 24.44
CA ALA A 22 0.19 15.07 25.49
C ALA A 22 0.35 13.56 25.19
N TYR A 23 1.35 12.94 25.82
CA TYR A 23 1.43 11.47 25.85
C TYR A 23 0.10 11.02 26.48
N GLY A 24 -0.59 10.12 25.78
CA GLY A 24 -1.80 9.48 26.28
C GLY A 24 -1.54 8.94 27.69
N SER A 25 -2.59 8.85 28.51
CA SER A 25 -2.52 8.23 29.85
C SER A 25 -1.95 6.82 29.70
N ASP A 26 -1.12 6.37 30.67
CA ASP A 26 -0.68 4.97 30.73
C ASP A 26 -1.91 4.05 30.63
N ILE A 27 -1.83 3.01 29.79
CA ILE A 27 -2.97 2.13 29.47
C ILE A 27 -2.61 0.69 29.88
N LEU A 28 -3.55 0.02 30.54
CA LEU A 28 -3.52 -1.41 30.78
C LEU A 28 -4.66 -2.09 30.04
N ILE A 29 -4.32 -2.75 28.92
CA ILE A 29 -5.24 -3.62 28.17
C ILE A 29 -5.24 -4.98 28.83
N ARG A 30 -6.41 -5.48 29.20
CA ARG A 30 -6.57 -6.73 29.95
C ARG A 30 -7.38 -7.76 29.18
N ASN A 31 -7.12 -9.02 29.55
CA ASN A 31 -7.92 -10.15 29.12
C ASN A 31 -8.01 -10.27 27.58
N VAL A 32 -6.87 -10.15 26.90
CA VAL A 32 -6.75 -10.33 25.44
C VAL A 32 -6.14 -11.68 25.07
N VAL A 33 -6.41 -12.13 23.85
CA VAL A 33 -5.68 -13.19 23.16
C VAL A 33 -4.67 -12.53 22.24
N VAL A 34 -3.39 -12.60 22.60
CA VAL A 34 -2.30 -11.94 21.87
C VAL A 34 -1.86 -12.79 20.69
N TYR A 35 -1.95 -12.24 19.51
CA TYR A 35 -1.29 -12.70 18.27
C TYR A 35 -0.08 -11.78 18.05
N ASP A 36 1.10 -12.25 18.43
CA ASP A 36 2.26 -11.37 18.62
C ASP A 36 2.96 -10.92 17.31
N GLY A 37 2.46 -11.35 16.17
CA GLY A 37 3.01 -11.03 14.84
C GLY A 37 4.02 -12.07 14.33
N THR A 38 4.55 -12.95 15.18
CA THR A 38 5.61 -13.90 14.79
C THR A 38 5.12 -15.14 14.04
N GLY A 39 3.81 -15.33 13.89
CA GLY A 39 3.22 -16.57 13.36
C GLY A 39 3.18 -17.71 14.37
N THR A 40 3.62 -17.47 15.60
CA THR A 40 3.54 -18.48 16.68
C THR A 40 2.15 -18.51 17.31
N LYS A 41 1.86 -19.60 18.03
CA LYS A 41 0.55 -19.80 18.66
C LYS A 41 0.18 -18.65 19.59
N ALA A 42 -1.04 -18.14 19.45
CA ALA A 42 -1.60 -17.09 20.28
C ALA A 42 -1.69 -17.48 21.77
N PHE A 43 -1.61 -16.50 22.66
CA PHE A 43 -1.62 -16.69 24.10
C PHE A 43 -2.43 -15.62 24.84
N LYS A 44 -2.99 -15.95 26.00
CA LYS A 44 -3.74 -15.00 26.84
C LYS A 44 -2.81 -14.16 27.69
N ALA A 45 -3.01 -12.83 27.66
CA ALA A 45 -2.21 -11.89 28.45
C ALA A 45 -2.98 -10.58 28.75
N ASP A 46 -2.39 -9.79 29.66
CA ASP A 46 -2.59 -8.36 29.81
C ASP A 46 -1.38 -7.65 29.20
N VAL A 47 -1.59 -6.48 28.59
CA VAL A 47 -0.56 -5.68 27.91
C VAL A 47 -0.57 -4.27 28.47
N ARG A 48 0.58 -3.77 28.95
CA ARG A 48 0.75 -2.41 29.46
C ARG A 48 1.46 -1.52 28.47
N ILE A 49 0.93 -0.34 28.26
CA ILE A 49 1.46 0.67 27.40
C ILE A 49 1.77 1.91 28.25
N LYS A 50 2.96 2.50 28.05
CA LYS A 50 3.38 3.78 28.62
C LYS A 50 3.90 4.70 27.53
N GLY A 51 3.26 5.85 27.38
CA GLY A 51 3.51 6.72 26.24
C GLY A 51 3.25 5.98 24.93
N ASP A 52 4.25 5.87 24.08
CA ASP A 52 4.13 5.22 22.78
C ASP A 52 4.63 3.76 22.74
N ARG A 53 4.96 3.13 23.92
CA ARG A 53 5.59 1.82 23.92
C ARG A 53 4.88 0.79 24.82
N ILE A 54 4.95 -0.46 24.36
CA ILE A 54 4.59 -1.63 25.15
C ILE A 54 5.68 -1.83 26.22
N THR A 55 5.30 -1.82 27.50
CA THR A 55 6.26 -1.89 28.63
C THR A 55 6.18 -3.16 29.44
N ALA A 56 5.07 -3.90 29.35
CA ALA A 56 4.95 -5.21 30.00
C ALA A 56 3.89 -6.06 29.31
N ILE A 57 4.16 -7.36 29.22
CA ILE A 57 3.23 -8.39 28.76
C ILE A 57 3.27 -9.54 29.76
N ALA A 58 2.16 -9.86 30.39
CA ALA A 58 2.09 -10.98 31.31
C ALA A 58 0.69 -11.59 31.37
N LYS A 59 0.57 -12.83 31.82
CA LYS A 59 -0.72 -13.51 31.98
C LYS A 59 -1.73 -12.68 32.78
N ARG A 60 -1.25 -11.88 33.75
CA ARG A 60 -2.03 -10.93 34.54
C ARG A 60 -1.13 -9.83 35.07
N LEU A 61 -1.55 -8.59 34.89
CA LEU A 61 -0.89 -7.39 35.42
C LEU A 61 -1.79 -6.71 36.45
N THR A 62 -1.18 -6.21 37.52
CA THR A 62 -1.88 -5.40 38.52
C THR A 62 -1.95 -3.96 38.02
N PRO A 63 -3.15 -3.33 37.98
CA PRO A 63 -3.28 -1.91 37.61
C PRO A 63 -2.39 -1.02 38.50
N GLN A 64 -1.79 -0.01 37.88
CA GLN A 64 -0.97 1.01 38.55
C GLN A 64 -1.79 2.30 38.74
N PRO A 65 -1.46 3.13 39.73
CA PRO A 65 -2.13 4.40 39.91
C PRO A 65 -2.02 5.29 38.65
N GLY A 66 -3.14 5.81 38.18
CA GLY A 66 -3.19 6.68 37.00
C GLY A 66 -3.31 5.96 35.66
N GLU A 67 -3.27 4.63 35.63
CA GLU A 67 -3.50 3.87 34.40
C GLU A 67 -5.00 3.86 34.02
N THR A 68 -5.29 4.03 32.74
CA THR A 68 -6.60 3.67 32.17
C THR A 68 -6.63 2.16 31.96
N VAL A 69 -7.61 1.49 32.57
CA VAL A 69 -7.75 0.02 32.44
C VAL A 69 -8.88 -0.30 31.49
N ARG A 70 -8.58 -1.07 30.45
CA ARG A 70 -9.56 -1.60 29.49
C ARG A 70 -9.58 -3.11 29.54
N ASP A 71 -10.78 -3.70 29.68
CA ASP A 71 -10.97 -5.17 29.63
C ASP A 71 -11.61 -5.51 28.27
N GLU A 72 -10.84 -6.20 27.43
CA GLU A 72 -11.25 -6.54 26.06
C GLU A 72 -11.96 -7.90 25.98
N HIS A 73 -12.35 -8.48 27.12
CA HIS A 73 -13.23 -9.65 27.22
C HIS A 73 -12.81 -10.86 26.38
N GLY A 74 -11.52 -11.03 26.09
CA GLY A 74 -10.99 -12.14 25.31
C GLY A 74 -10.89 -11.89 23.80
N MET A 75 -11.08 -10.67 23.32
CA MET A 75 -10.80 -10.30 21.94
C MET A 75 -9.34 -10.54 21.55
N ALA A 76 -9.09 -10.64 20.27
CA ALA A 76 -7.74 -10.71 19.72
C ALA A 76 -7.06 -9.35 19.79
N LEU A 77 -5.78 -9.34 20.20
CA LEU A 77 -4.89 -8.19 20.11
C LEU A 77 -3.71 -8.57 19.24
N ALA A 78 -3.45 -7.79 18.20
CA ALA A 78 -2.32 -7.96 17.30
C ALA A 78 -1.53 -6.65 17.13
N PRO A 79 -0.31 -6.71 16.56
CA PRO A 79 0.33 -5.49 16.07
C PRO A 79 -0.58 -4.81 15.04
N GLY A 80 -0.58 -3.50 14.95
CA GLY A 80 -1.25 -2.79 13.89
C GLY A 80 -0.74 -3.23 12.51
N PHE A 81 -1.65 -3.39 11.58
CA PHE A 81 -1.32 -3.91 10.26
C PHE A 81 -0.48 -2.91 9.46
N ILE A 82 0.40 -3.44 8.61
CA ILE A 82 1.25 -2.69 7.69
C ILE A 82 0.78 -3.00 6.28
N ASP A 83 0.30 -1.99 5.59
CA ASP A 83 -0.14 -2.07 4.20
C ASP A 83 1.06 -1.86 3.28
N MET A 84 1.53 -2.96 2.62
CA MET A 84 2.76 -2.96 1.84
C MET A 84 2.66 -2.27 0.50
N HIS A 85 1.44 -2.01 0.03
CA HIS A 85 1.21 -1.32 -1.23
C HIS A 85 -0.10 -0.53 -1.16
N SER A 86 0.01 0.79 -1.22
CA SER A 86 -1.15 1.67 -1.21
C SER A 86 -0.89 3.01 -1.90
N HIS A 87 -1.98 3.71 -2.24
CA HIS A 87 -2.01 5.06 -2.81
C HIS A 87 -2.63 6.06 -1.84
N HIS A 88 -2.57 5.78 -0.54
CA HIS A 88 -3.19 6.60 0.52
C HIS A 88 -2.49 7.96 0.75
N ASP A 89 -1.36 8.22 0.11
CA ASP A 89 -0.74 9.55 0.05
C ASP A 89 -1.52 10.51 -0.84
N GLN A 90 -2.27 9.99 -1.81
CA GLN A 90 -3.13 10.78 -2.68
C GLN A 90 -4.34 11.30 -1.90
N GLY A 91 -4.36 12.60 -1.68
CA GLY A 91 -5.45 13.27 -0.96
C GLY A 91 -5.36 13.24 0.56
N ILE A 92 -4.31 12.68 1.16
CA ILE A 92 -4.17 12.55 2.64
C ILE A 92 -4.32 13.89 3.38
N PHE A 93 -3.86 14.99 2.81
CA PHE A 93 -3.97 16.30 3.45
C PHE A 93 -5.42 16.86 3.44
N ASN A 94 -6.35 16.21 2.75
CA ASN A 94 -7.78 16.51 2.78
C ASN A 94 -8.54 15.56 3.73
N ASP A 95 -7.93 14.42 4.10
CA ASP A 95 -8.52 13.39 4.97
C ASP A 95 -7.46 12.78 5.90
N LEU A 96 -7.03 13.57 6.90
CA LEU A 96 -5.98 13.18 7.84
C LEU A 96 -6.40 12.07 8.82
N ASP A 97 -7.68 11.81 8.99
CA ASP A 97 -8.17 10.74 9.84
C ASP A 97 -8.08 9.38 9.16
N ALA A 98 -8.00 9.36 7.82
CA ALA A 98 -7.80 8.17 7.00
C ALA A 98 -8.68 6.99 7.43
N GLU A 99 -10.00 7.24 7.60
CA GLU A 99 -10.94 6.27 8.19
C GLU A 99 -10.99 4.96 7.41
N ALA A 100 -10.91 5.01 6.07
CA ALA A 100 -10.85 3.83 5.23
C ALA A 100 -9.66 2.90 5.57
N VAL A 101 -8.57 3.48 6.11
CA VAL A 101 -7.34 2.77 6.50
C VAL A 101 -7.42 2.30 7.95
N THR A 102 -7.69 3.26 8.87
CA THR A 102 -7.64 3.00 10.32
C THR A 102 -8.67 1.97 10.75
N HIS A 103 -9.90 2.01 10.21
CA HIS A 103 -10.94 1.04 10.55
C HIS A 103 -10.64 -0.39 10.10
N GLN A 104 -9.70 -0.60 9.16
CA GLN A 104 -9.21 -1.93 8.81
C GLN A 104 -8.17 -2.50 9.79
N GLY A 105 -7.76 -1.73 10.81
CA GLY A 105 -6.66 -2.09 11.71
C GLY A 105 -5.27 -1.75 11.17
N VAL A 106 -5.18 -1.04 10.03
CA VAL A 106 -3.92 -0.59 9.44
C VAL A 106 -3.40 0.62 10.20
N THR A 107 -2.15 0.57 10.62
CA THR A 107 -1.47 1.63 11.37
C THR A 107 -0.29 2.23 10.63
N THR A 108 0.15 1.56 9.57
CA THR A 108 1.27 2.02 8.72
C THR A 108 0.93 1.75 7.25
N VAL A 109 1.06 2.77 6.42
CA VAL A 109 0.88 2.67 4.97
C VAL A 109 2.20 2.88 4.25
N PHE A 110 2.45 2.05 3.26
CA PHE A 110 3.62 2.12 2.41
C PHE A 110 3.20 2.62 1.02
N VAL A 111 3.60 3.85 0.72
CA VAL A 111 3.16 4.61 -0.46
C VAL A 111 4.31 4.85 -1.46
N GLY A 112 4.07 5.65 -2.51
CA GLY A 112 5.05 5.85 -3.56
C GLY A 112 5.17 4.63 -4.46
N GLN A 113 4.05 3.98 -4.74
CA GLN A 113 3.96 2.72 -5.45
C GLN A 113 3.77 2.91 -6.96
N ASP A 114 3.91 1.83 -7.72
CA ASP A 114 3.66 1.75 -9.16
C ASP A 114 4.46 2.77 -9.99
N GLY A 115 5.58 3.22 -9.44
CA GLY A 115 6.46 4.18 -10.09
C GLY A 115 6.05 5.64 -9.89
N ASP A 116 4.96 5.92 -9.18
CA ASP A 116 4.57 7.28 -8.83
C ASP A 116 4.87 7.58 -7.35
N SER A 117 5.41 8.75 -7.07
CA SER A 117 5.71 9.18 -5.71
C SER A 117 5.65 10.69 -5.56
N ASN A 118 5.40 11.16 -4.35
CA ASN A 118 5.59 12.56 -4.01
C ASN A 118 7.04 12.98 -4.30
N PHE A 119 7.24 14.20 -4.83
CA PHE A 119 8.56 14.72 -5.17
C PHE A 119 8.66 16.23 -4.92
N PRO A 120 9.66 16.72 -4.13
CA PRO A 120 10.62 15.91 -3.36
C PRO A 120 9.95 15.19 -2.16
N ILE A 121 10.44 13.99 -1.85
CA ILE A 121 9.96 13.22 -0.68
C ILE A 121 10.19 13.98 0.63
N SER A 122 11.26 14.76 0.71
CA SER A 122 11.56 15.63 1.87
C SER A 122 10.44 16.62 2.19
N ASP A 123 9.79 17.17 1.17
CA ASP A 123 8.70 18.14 1.33
C ASP A 123 7.42 17.43 1.79
N PHE A 124 7.12 16.28 1.24
CA PHE A 124 6.01 15.42 1.68
C PHE A 124 6.16 15.03 3.15
N PHE A 125 7.33 14.56 3.53
CA PHE A 125 7.64 14.22 4.92
C PHE A 125 7.55 15.42 5.86
N THR A 126 8.09 16.56 5.44
CA THR A 126 8.02 17.81 6.23
C THR A 126 6.56 18.26 6.41
N HIS A 127 5.72 18.06 5.40
CA HIS A 127 4.29 18.40 5.49
C HIS A 127 3.59 17.48 6.48
N LEU A 128 3.79 16.16 6.38
CA LEU A 128 3.22 15.19 7.33
C LEU A 128 3.70 15.41 8.78
N GLU A 129 4.96 15.82 9.00
CA GLU A 129 5.46 16.16 10.34
C GLU A 129 4.81 17.40 10.94
N LYS A 130 4.41 18.36 10.10
CA LYS A 130 3.69 19.57 10.52
C LYS A 130 2.19 19.34 10.67
N THR A 131 1.64 18.45 9.88
CA THR A 131 0.22 18.15 9.81
C THR A 131 0.05 16.62 9.82
N PRO A 132 0.21 15.99 11.00
CA PRO A 132 0.18 14.53 11.11
C PRO A 132 -1.18 13.95 10.74
N ALA A 133 -1.15 12.73 10.18
CA ALA A 133 -2.31 11.90 9.94
C ALA A 133 -2.53 10.90 11.09
N ALA A 134 -3.64 10.18 11.06
CA ALA A 134 -3.93 9.13 12.03
C ALA A 134 -3.02 7.90 11.87
N VAL A 135 -2.40 7.70 10.69
CA VAL A 135 -1.54 6.55 10.39
C VAL A 135 -0.09 6.96 10.11
N ASN A 136 0.84 6.01 10.25
CA ASN A 136 2.24 6.20 9.90
C ASN A 136 2.44 6.08 8.38
N PHE A 137 3.41 6.84 7.84
CA PHE A 137 3.77 6.83 6.43
C PHE A 137 5.23 6.42 6.21
N ALA A 138 5.43 5.47 5.30
CA ALA A 138 6.70 5.14 4.67
C ALA A 138 6.53 5.21 3.15
N THR A 139 7.58 5.49 2.37
CA THR A 139 7.44 5.69 0.91
C THR A 139 8.61 5.12 0.12
N MET A 140 8.33 4.85 -1.16
CA MET A 140 9.32 4.53 -2.19
C MET A 140 9.66 5.75 -3.04
N VAL A 141 10.74 5.65 -3.81
CA VAL A 141 11.03 6.56 -4.92
C VAL A 141 10.35 6.01 -6.17
N GLY A 142 9.47 6.78 -6.78
CA GLY A 142 8.76 6.38 -7.99
C GLY A 142 9.62 6.56 -9.24
N HIS A 143 9.82 5.49 -10.01
CA HIS A 143 10.55 5.50 -11.29
C HIS A 143 9.90 6.46 -12.32
N ALA A 144 8.59 6.38 -12.51
CA ALA A 144 7.86 7.25 -13.44
C ALA A 144 7.99 8.73 -13.06
N THR A 145 7.91 9.05 -11.76
CA THR A 145 8.14 10.40 -11.23
C THR A 145 9.54 10.90 -11.58
N VAL A 146 10.57 10.09 -11.35
CA VAL A 146 11.97 10.46 -11.68
C VAL A 146 12.16 10.57 -13.19
N ARG A 147 11.58 9.66 -13.97
CA ARG A 147 11.66 9.66 -15.43
C ARG A 147 11.04 10.92 -16.04
N LYS A 148 9.84 11.32 -15.57
CA LYS A 148 9.20 12.59 -15.94
C LYS A 148 10.07 13.82 -15.63
N ARG A 149 10.75 13.83 -14.47
CA ARG A 149 11.64 14.94 -14.07
C ARG A 149 12.86 15.09 -14.98
N VAL A 150 13.36 13.99 -15.52
CA VAL A 150 14.56 13.97 -16.37
C VAL A 150 14.23 14.16 -17.85
N MET A 151 13.19 13.49 -18.35
CA MET A 151 12.85 13.41 -19.78
C MET A 151 11.72 14.37 -20.19
N GLY A 152 10.97 14.96 -19.23
CA GLY A 152 9.81 15.82 -19.52
C GLY A 152 8.70 15.01 -20.18
N GLU A 153 8.18 15.53 -21.28
CA GLU A 153 7.10 14.88 -22.06
C GLU A 153 7.61 13.78 -23.02
N ASP A 154 8.94 13.61 -23.18
CA ASP A 154 9.54 12.66 -24.13
C ASP A 154 9.75 11.27 -23.50
N LEU A 155 8.67 10.73 -22.91
CA LEU A 155 8.68 9.47 -22.13
C LEU A 155 8.55 8.20 -22.99
N TYR A 156 8.12 8.33 -24.23
CA TYR A 156 7.69 7.22 -25.10
C TYR A 156 8.82 6.62 -25.91
N ARG A 157 10.00 6.57 -25.34
CA ARG A 157 11.23 5.96 -25.88
C ARG A 157 12.12 5.46 -24.76
N PRO A 158 13.08 4.55 -25.03
CA PRO A 158 14.14 4.25 -24.08
C PRO A 158 14.91 5.51 -23.66
N ALA A 159 15.31 5.58 -22.39
CA ALA A 159 16.19 6.64 -21.92
C ALA A 159 17.61 6.49 -22.47
N THR A 160 18.26 7.62 -22.74
CA THR A 160 19.68 7.64 -23.07
C THR A 160 20.55 7.37 -21.83
N ALA A 161 21.80 6.94 -22.02
CA ALA A 161 22.73 6.74 -20.91
C ALA A 161 22.89 7.99 -20.02
N GLN A 162 22.86 9.21 -20.63
CA GLN A 162 22.95 10.44 -19.87
C GLN A 162 21.69 10.72 -19.04
N GLU A 163 20.51 10.40 -19.55
CA GLU A 163 19.24 10.50 -18.81
C GLU A 163 19.21 9.51 -17.65
N ILE A 164 19.69 8.26 -17.86
CA ILE A 164 19.81 7.26 -16.79
C ILE A 164 20.73 7.78 -15.66
N GLU A 165 21.89 8.36 -15.98
CA GLU A 165 22.78 8.93 -14.93
C GLU A 165 22.07 10.06 -14.15
N ARG A 166 21.32 10.94 -14.83
CA ARG A 166 20.52 11.97 -14.13
C ARG A 166 19.42 11.39 -13.25
N MET A 167 18.76 10.32 -13.71
CA MET A 167 17.77 9.60 -12.90
C MET A 167 18.41 8.95 -11.67
N LYS A 168 19.60 8.35 -11.80
CA LYS A 168 20.38 7.78 -10.68
C LYS A 168 20.67 8.81 -9.59
N ASP A 169 21.00 10.05 -9.98
CA ASP A 169 21.25 11.12 -9.04
C ASP A 169 19.99 11.53 -8.26
N LEU A 170 18.83 11.60 -8.93
CA LEU A 170 17.55 11.88 -8.28
C LEU A 170 17.12 10.73 -7.38
N VAL A 171 17.20 9.48 -7.83
CA VAL A 171 16.90 8.29 -7.00
C VAL A 171 17.75 8.32 -5.72
N ARG A 172 19.06 8.59 -5.83
CA ARG A 172 19.95 8.67 -4.66
C ARG A 172 19.55 9.81 -3.71
N LEU A 173 19.15 10.95 -4.25
CA LEU A 173 18.70 12.08 -3.46
C LEU A 173 17.48 11.74 -2.61
N GLU A 174 16.46 11.12 -3.24
CA GLU A 174 15.20 10.78 -2.59
C GLU A 174 15.36 9.61 -1.59
N LEU A 175 16.23 8.63 -1.88
CA LEU A 175 16.58 7.57 -0.92
C LEU A 175 17.20 8.14 0.34
N ARG A 176 18.10 9.12 0.20
CA ARG A 176 18.74 9.81 1.34
C ARG A 176 17.79 10.74 2.09
N ALA A 177 16.68 11.15 1.48
CA ALA A 177 15.58 11.82 2.17
C ALA A 177 14.78 10.88 3.07
N GLY A 178 14.95 9.56 2.91
CA GLY A 178 14.36 8.54 3.77
C GLY A 178 13.40 7.56 3.09
N ALA A 179 13.38 7.50 1.75
CA ALA A 179 12.64 6.48 1.02
C ALA A 179 13.28 5.09 1.18
N PHE A 180 12.46 4.03 1.10
CA PHE A 180 12.88 2.66 1.37
C PHE A 180 13.47 1.91 0.17
N GLY A 181 13.33 2.44 -1.03
CA GLY A 181 13.78 1.79 -2.24
C GLY A 181 13.21 2.45 -3.49
N LEU A 182 13.18 1.70 -4.57
CA LEU A 182 12.69 2.14 -5.88
C LEU A 182 11.41 1.37 -6.24
N SER A 183 10.33 2.07 -6.62
CA SER A 183 9.14 1.48 -7.19
C SER A 183 9.05 1.73 -8.70
N SER A 184 8.37 0.84 -9.43
CA SER A 184 8.04 1.07 -10.83
C SER A 184 6.67 0.51 -11.20
N GLY A 185 6.08 1.08 -12.26
CA GLY A 185 4.89 0.58 -12.93
C GLY A 185 5.22 0.43 -14.42
N LEU A 186 5.73 -0.75 -14.79
CA LEU A 186 6.26 -0.98 -16.15
C LEU A 186 5.16 -1.29 -17.18
N GLU A 187 3.95 -1.55 -16.75
CA GLU A 187 2.78 -1.69 -17.63
C GLU A 187 2.17 -0.34 -17.98
N TYR A 188 2.33 0.68 -17.11
CA TYR A 188 1.78 2.02 -17.33
C TYR A 188 2.58 2.81 -18.37
N GLU A 189 1.93 3.82 -18.97
CA GLU A 189 2.48 4.59 -20.08
C GLU A 189 3.88 5.16 -19.82
N GLU A 190 4.13 5.67 -18.63
CA GLU A 190 5.40 6.28 -18.24
C GLU A 190 6.54 5.28 -18.09
N GLY A 191 6.22 4.04 -17.66
CA GLY A 191 7.19 2.97 -17.43
C GLY A 191 7.38 2.03 -18.61
N HIS A 192 6.40 1.93 -19.51
CA HIS A 192 6.37 0.93 -20.58
C HIS A 192 7.60 0.93 -21.47
N PHE A 193 8.13 2.09 -21.80
CA PHE A 193 9.29 2.24 -22.70
C PHE A 193 10.63 2.17 -21.98
N ALA A 194 10.64 2.01 -20.65
CA ALA A 194 11.88 1.76 -19.91
C ALA A 194 12.41 0.37 -20.23
N THR A 195 13.72 0.26 -20.47
CA THR A 195 14.36 -1.04 -20.67
C THR A 195 14.66 -1.72 -19.34
N THR A 196 14.83 -3.05 -19.36
CA THR A 196 15.28 -3.78 -18.17
C THR A 196 16.64 -3.27 -17.68
N GLU A 197 17.52 -2.88 -18.60
CA GLU A 197 18.84 -2.29 -18.30
C GLU A 197 18.71 -0.96 -17.55
N GLU A 198 17.76 -0.09 -17.94
CA GLU A 198 17.44 1.14 -17.20
C GLU A 198 17.06 0.80 -15.77
N MET A 199 16.15 -0.16 -15.58
CA MET A 199 15.70 -0.57 -14.24
C MET A 199 16.84 -1.17 -13.41
N VAL A 200 17.70 -2.00 -14.00
CA VAL A 200 18.89 -2.56 -13.32
C VAL A 200 19.82 -1.45 -12.82
N GLU A 201 20.10 -0.44 -13.66
CA GLU A 201 20.98 0.68 -13.26
C GLU A 201 20.39 1.51 -12.12
N LEU A 202 19.09 1.77 -12.13
CA LEU A 202 18.42 2.50 -11.03
C LEU A 202 18.33 1.64 -9.76
N ALA A 203 18.03 0.34 -9.91
CA ALA A 203 17.99 -0.60 -8.80
C ALA A 203 19.36 -0.78 -8.11
N LYS A 204 20.48 -0.69 -8.86
CA LYS A 204 21.83 -0.65 -8.26
C LYS A 204 22.03 0.55 -7.33
N VAL A 205 21.40 1.69 -7.62
CA VAL A 205 21.42 2.85 -6.72
C VAL A 205 20.65 2.54 -5.45
N ALA A 206 19.44 1.95 -5.57
CA ALA A 206 18.66 1.52 -4.41
C ALA A 206 19.43 0.52 -3.55
N ALA A 207 20.08 -0.48 -4.17
CA ALA A 207 20.93 -1.44 -3.48
C ALA A 207 22.09 -0.78 -2.70
N SER A 208 22.73 0.24 -3.30
CA SER A 208 23.86 0.94 -2.67
C SER A 208 23.48 1.76 -1.44
N GLU A 209 22.22 2.15 -1.32
CA GLU A 209 21.66 2.87 -0.18
C GLU A 209 20.90 1.94 0.79
N GLY A 210 20.96 0.59 0.58
CA GLY A 210 20.35 -0.43 1.44
C GLY A 210 18.85 -0.64 1.24
N GLY A 211 18.29 -0.14 0.14
CA GLY A 211 16.87 -0.27 -0.20
C GLY A 211 16.56 -1.54 -1.00
N PHE A 212 15.28 -1.69 -1.38
CA PHE A 212 14.78 -2.78 -2.22
C PHE A 212 14.04 -2.24 -3.47
N TYR A 213 13.62 -3.15 -4.35
CA TYR A 213 12.86 -2.79 -5.55
C TYR A 213 11.49 -3.45 -5.52
N ILE A 214 10.43 -2.69 -5.81
CA ILE A 214 9.06 -3.17 -5.94
C ILE A 214 8.50 -2.77 -7.29
N SER A 215 7.66 -3.60 -7.89
CA SER A 215 7.14 -3.32 -9.24
C SER A 215 5.73 -3.83 -9.47
N HIS A 216 4.85 -2.92 -9.92
CA HIS A 216 3.82 -3.29 -10.88
C HIS A 216 4.56 -3.73 -12.14
N VAL A 217 4.49 -5.02 -12.45
CA VAL A 217 5.34 -5.64 -13.49
C VAL A 217 4.92 -5.21 -14.90
N ARG A 218 5.72 -5.52 -15.90
CA ARG A 218 5.56 -5.03 -17.28
C ARG A 218 4.32 -5.56 -18.01
N ASP A 219 3.86 -6.73 -17.65
CA ASP A 219 2.68 -7.39 -18.22
C ASP A 219 2.09 -8.30 -17.13
N GLU A 220 0.91 -7.98 -16.67
CA GLU A 220 0.19 -8.78 -15.68
C GLU A 220 -0.75 -9.80 -16.34
N ALA A 221 -0.84 -9.79 -17.68
CA ALA A 221 -1.74 -10.61 -18.48
C ALA A 221 -1.01 -11.83 -19.09
N ASN A 222 -0.95 -11.94 -20.40
CA ASN A 222 -0.49 -13.14 -21.11
C ASN A 222 1.01 -13.44 -20.92
N ARG A 223 1.82 -12.41 -20.68
CA ARG A 223 3.27 -12.50 -20.49
C ARG A 223 3.70 -12.31 -19.05
N VAL A 224 2.79 -12.48 -18.10
CA VAL A 224 3.04 -12.26 -16.67
C VAL A 224 4.25 -13.05 -16.15
N PHE A 225 4.47 -14.26 -16.60
CA PHE A 225 5.63 -15.05 -16.18
C PHE A 225 6.95 -14.55 -16.76
N ASP A 226 6.96 -13.91 -17.94
CA ASP A 226 8.13 -13.22 -18.47
C ASP A 226 8.45 -11.99 -17.58
N SER A 227 7.42 -11.30 -17.11
CA SER A 227 7.55 -10.16 -16.19
C SER A 227 8.11 -10.59 -14.82
N TYR A 228 7.73 -11.76 -14.32
CA TYR A 228 8.30 -12.32 -13.09
C TYR A 228 9.77 -12.72 -13.25
N GLU A 229 10.16 -13.15 -14.46
CA GLU A 229 11.57 -13.35 -14.81
C GLU A 229 12.34 -12.02 -14.88
N GLU A 230 11.74 -10.95 -15.44
CA GLU A 230 12.34 -9.63 -15.53
C GLU A 230 12.63 -9.05 -14.13
N ILE A 231 11.67 -9.08 -13.20
CA ILE A 231 11.91 -8.57 -11.85
C ILE A 231 12.96 -9.39 -11.10
N THR A 232 12.98 -10.72 -11.27
CA THR A 232 14.02 -11.60 -10.72
C THR A 232 15.39 -11.27 -11.29
N ARG A 233 15.50 -11.02 -12.61
CA ARG A 233 16.72 -10.55 -13.25
C ARG A 233 17.21 -9.23 -12.67
N ILE A 234 16.33 -8.25 -12.48
CA ILE A 234 16.67 -6.96 -11.87
C ILE A 234 17.26 -7.18 -10.47
N GLY A 235 16.59 -7.98 -9.63
CA GLY A 235 17.08 -8.32 -8.28
C GLY A 235 18.46 -8.95 -8.28
N ARG A 236 18.68 -9.92 -9.17
CA ARG A 236 19.96 -10.63 -9.32
C ARG A 236 21.10 -9.71 -9.78
N GLU A 237 20.86 -8.89 -10.82
CA GLU A 237 21.89 -8.02 -11.40
C GLU A 237 22.20 -6.80 -10.54
N ALA A 238 21.19 -6.26 -9.83
CA ALA A 238 21.38 -5.16 -8.90
C ALA A 238 21.74 -5.61 -7.48
N LYS A 239 21.59 -6.90 -7.15
CA LYS A 239 21.91 -7.51 -5.85
C LYS A 239 21.10 -6.91 -4.70
N LEU A 240 19.78 -6.81 -4.87
CA LEU A 240 18.84 -6.33 -3.85
C LEU A 240 17.60 -7.22 -3.76
N PRO A 241 16.87 -7.20 -2.62
CA PRO A 241 15.56 -7.82 -2.52
C PRO A 241 14.58 -7.20 -3.52
N VAL A 242 13.66 -8.02 -4.04
CA VAL A 242 12.61 -7.55 -4.95
C VAL A 242 11.24 -8.01 -4.50
N GLU A 243 10.22 -7.21 -4.83
CA GLU A 243 8.83 -7.47 -4.50
C GLU A 243 7.94 -7.26 -5.72
N ILE A 244 7.08 -8.23 -6.01
CA ILE A 244 6.04 -8.11 -7.02
C ILE A 244 4.84 -7.42 -6.38
N SER A 245 4.49 -6.23 -6.85
CA SER A 245 3.31 -5.49 -6.40
C SER A 245 2.02 -6.24 -6.74
N HIS A 246 1.06 -6.25 -5.82
CA HIS A 246 -0.33 -6.74 -6.01
C HIS A 246 -0.43 -7.94 -6.98
N ILE A 247 0.39 -8.99 -6.72
CA ILE A 247 0.60 -10.13 -7.61
C ILE A 247 -0.70 -10.73 -8.13
N LYS A 248 -0.79 -10.93 -9.44
CA LYS A 248 -1.97 -11.49 -10.09
C LYS A 248 -1.64 -12.28 -11.36
N LEU A 249 -2.60 -13.02 -11.85
CA LEU A 249 -2.63 -13.65 -13.17
C LEU A 249 -3.74 -12.97 -13.98
N GLY A 250 -3.44 -11.80 -14.57
CA GLY A 250 -4.40 -10.81 -15.05
C GLY A 250 -5.15 -11.17 -16.34
N SER A 251 -4.90 -12.34 -16.95
CA SER A 251 -5.60 -12.79 -18.18
C SER A 251 -6.20 -14.17 -18.01
N THR A 252 -7.34 -14.42 -18.67
CA THR A 252 -8.01 -15.72 -18.70
C THR A 252 -7.12 -16.86 -19.21
N SER A 253 -6.12 -16.56 -20.04
CA SER A 253 -5.16 -17.54 -20.57
C SER A 253 -4.20 -18.10 -19.50
N VAL A 254 -4.01 -17.38 -18.38
CA VAL A 254 -3.10 -17.77 -17.30
C VAL A 254 -3.83 -18.12 -16.00
N TRP A 255 -5.15 -17.94 -15.91
CA TRP A 255 -5.92 -18.32 -14.73
C TRP A 255 -5.75 -19.79 -14.37
N HIS A 256 -5.88 -20.12 -13.09
CA HIS A 256 -5.70 -21.46 -12.51
C HIS A 256 -4.27 -22.03 -12.65
N GLN A 257 -3.28 -21.20 -13.03
CA GLN A 257 -1.89 -21.65 -13.19
C GLN A 257 -1.02 -21.40 -11.95
N THR A 258 -1.55 -20.81 -10.88
CA THR A 258 -0.80 -20.55 -9.63
C THR A 258 -0.15 -21.82 -9.09
N LYS A 259 -0.91 -22.90 -8.88
CA LYS A 259 -0.40 -24.17 -8.33
C LYS A 259 0.68 -24.83 -9.20
N SER A 260 0.59 -24.67 -10.50
CA SER A 260 1.49 -25.34 -11.45
C SER A 260 2.75 -24.56 -11.79
N ARG A 261 2.71 -23.21 -11.74
CA ARG A 261 3.81 -22.36 -12.21
C ARG A 261 4.47 -21.51 -11.14
N MET A 262 3.69 -20.98 -10.18
CA MET A 262 4.24 -20.05 -9.17
C MET A 262 5.26 -20.67 -8.23
N PRO A 263 5.17 -21.94 -7.78
CA PRO A 263 6.24 -22.57 -7.00
C PRO A 263 7.59 -22.46 -7.70
N ASN A 264 7.66 -22.72 -9.01
CA ASN A 264 8.90 -22.60 -9.77
C ASN A 264 9.44 -21.17 -9.87
N VAL A 265 8.55 -20.15 -9.85
CA VAL A 265 8.98 -18.72 -9.86
C VAL A 265 9.76 -18.41 -8.58
N PHE A 266 9.19 -18.70 -7.40
CA PHE A 266 9.85 -18.44 -6.11
C PHE A 266 11.09 -19.32 -5.90
N GLU A 267 11.01 -20.63 -6.20
CA GLU A 267 12.15 -21.54 -6.09
C GLU A 267 13.30 -21.16 -7.02
N LYS A 268 13.00 -20.65 -8.23
CA LYS A 268 14.01 -20.18 -9.16
C LYS A 268 14.72 -18.94 -8.62
N ALA A 269 13.97 -17.96 -8.11
CA ALA A 269 14.54 -16.76 -7.50
C ALA A 269 15.47 -17.13 -6.33
N GLU A 270 15.04 -18.05 -5.45
CA GLU A 270 15.85 -18.55 -4.34
C GLU A 270 17.15 -19.21 -4.83
N ARG A 271 17.06 -20.12 -5.83
CA ARG A 271 18.26 -20.76 -6.44
C ARG A 271 19.24 -19.76 -7.07
N GLU A 272 18.72 -18.63 -7.58
CA GLU A 272 19.51 -17.54 -8.16
C GLU A 272 20.00 -16.54 -7.10
N GLY A 273 19.68 -16.77 -5.82
CA GLY A 273 20.10 -15.94 -4.68
C GLY A 273 19.35 -14.61 -4.59
N VAL A 274 18.14 -14.55 -5.14
CA VAL A 274 17.26 -13.37 -5.09
C VAL A 274 16.21 -13.57 -4.01
N ASP A 275 16.12 -12.65 -3.05
CA ASP A 275 15.01 -12.58 -2.10
C ASP A 275 13.80 -11.96 -2.80
N LEU A 276 12.93 -12.82 -3.33
CA LEU A 276 11.70 -12.44 -4.02
C LEU A 276 10.53 -12.57 -3.07
N LYS A 277 9.82 -11.47 -2.86
CA LYS A 277 8.53 -11.40 -2.19
C LYS A 277 7.46 -10.90 -3.14
N ALA A 278 6.22 -10.92 -2.68
CA ALA A 278 5.09 -10.29 -3.34
C ALA A 278 4.10 -9.78 -2.30
N ASP A 279 3.21 -8.90 -2.69
CA ASP A 279 2.02 -8.55 -1.95
C ASP A 279 0.75 -8.87 -2.75
N VAL A 280 -0.40 -8.99 -2.09
CA VAL A 280 -1.68 -9.31 -2.71
C VAL A 280 -2.83 -8.66 -1.95
N TYR A 281 -3.81 -8.12 -2.67
CA TYR A 281 -5.11 -7.78 -2.11
C TYR A 281 -6.12 -8.92 -2.34
N PRO A 282 -7.09 -9.13 -1.43
CA PRO A 282 -7.94 -10.33 -1.41
C PRO A 282 -9.19 -10.21 -2.31
N TYR A 283 -9.02 -9.72 -3.55
CA TYR A 283 -10.11 -9.58 -4.52
C TYR A 283 -9.74 -10.19 -5.86
N THR A 284 -10.75 -10.68 -6.59
CA THR A 284 -10.60 -11.31 -7.90
C THR A 284 -10.64 -10.31 -9.06
N PHE A 285 -10.71 -9.01 -8.78
CA PHE A 285 -10.78 -7.95 -9.77
C PHE A 285 -9.88 -6.79 -9.38
N TRP A 286 -9.43 -6.05 -10.40
CA TRP A 286 -8.54 -4.89 -10.29
C TRP A 286 -9.28 -3.60 -10.64
N ALA A 287 -8.70 -2.46 -10.30
CA ALA A 287 -9.09 -1.13 -10.75
C ALA A 287 -7.92 -0.44 -11.42
N SER A 288 -8.17 0.19 -12.58
CA SER A 288 -7.18 1.00 -13.29
C SER A 288 -7.87 1.92 -14.29
N THR A 289 -7.08 2.56 -15.17
CA THR A 289 -7.59 3.28 -16.35
C THR A 289 -7.94 2.30 -17.47
N LEU A 290 -8.81 2.69 -18.40
CA LEU A 290 -9.08 1.90 -19.60
C LEU A 290 -7.84 1.68 -20.47
N ARG A 291 -6.84 2.57 -20.35
CA ARG A 291 -5.60 2.54 -21.15
C ARG A 291 -4.70 1.36 -20.81
N VAL A 292 -4.80 0.79 -19.59
CA VAL A 292 -4.03 -0.39 -19.18
C VAL A 292 -4.34 -1.61 -20.06
N LEU A 293 -5.51 -1.65 -20.70
CA LEU A 293 -5.88 -2.76 -21.58
C LEU A 293 -5.01 -2.83 -22.87
N ILE A 294 -4.36 -1.73 -23.28
CA ILE A 294 -3.52 -1.65 -24.49
C ILE A 294 -2.19 -1.00 -24.13
N THR A 295 -1.29 -1.78 -23.61
CA THR A 295 0.00 -1.33 -23.04
C THR A 295 0.94 -0.68 -24.05
N ASP A 296 0.88 -1.07 -25.32
CA ASP A 296 1.67 -0.47 -26.43
C ASP A 296 1.05 0.81 -27.02
N ARG A 297 -0.07 1.28 -26.45
CA ARG A 297 -0.78 2.51 -26.82
C ARG A 297 -1.43 2.51 -28.20
N ASP A 298 -1.50 1.38 -28.88
CA ASP A 298 -2.20 1.26 -30.17
C ASP A 298 -3.71 1.14 -29.96
N PHE A 299 -4.28 2.10 -29.22
CA PHE A 299 -5.66 2.12 -28.70
C PHE A 299 -6.75 2.05 -29.77
N PHE A 300 -6.41 2.31 -31.03
CA PHE A 300 -7.35 2.32 -32.15
C PHE A 300 -7.20 1.13 -33.09
N ASN A 301 -6.39 0.14 -32.71
CA ASN A 301 -6.27 -1.12 -33.40
C ASN A 301 -7.40 -2.06 -32.94
N ALA A 302 -8.42 -2.22 -33.77
CA ALA A 302 -9.61 -2.99 -33.44
C ALA A 302 -9.33 -4.46 -33.09
N GLU A 303 -8.31 -5.08 -33.69
CA GLU A 303 -7.93 -6.47 -33.40
C GLU A 303 -7.32 -6.57 -31.99
N LYS A 304 -6.35 -5.72 -31.65
CA LYS A 304 -5.73 -5.67 -30.33
C LYS A 304 -6.75 -5.39 -29.22
N VAL A 305 -7.62 -4.40 -29.44
CA VAL A 305 -8.68 -4.04 -28.48
C VAL A 305 -9.64 -5.21 -28.26
N SER A 306 -10.10 -5.84 -29.36
CA SER A 306 -10.99 -7.00 -29.27
C SER A 306 -10.33 -8.17 -28.54
N GLN A 307 -9.05 -8.43 -28.81
CA GLN A 307 -8.27 -9.45 -28.13
C GLN A 307 -8.15 -9.16 -26.64
N SER A 308 -7.72 -7.96 -26.25
CA SER A 308 -7.56 -7.55 -24.85
C SER A 308 -8.89 -7.64 -24.07
N ILE A 309 -10.00 -7.18 -24.66
CA ILE A 309 -11.33 -7.34 -24.04
C ILE A 309 -11.62 -8.83 -23.78
N SER A 310 -11.32 -9.71 -24.74
CA SER A 310 -11.53 -11.17 -24.60
C SER A 310 -10.65 -11.77 -23.50
N GLU A 311 -9.37 -11.35 -23.42
CA GLU A 311 -8.39 -11.82 -22.43
C GLU A 311 -8.75 -11.43 -21.00
N ASN A 312 -9.46 -10.33 -20.82
CA ASN A 312 -10.05 -9.92 -19.55
C ASN A 312 -11.43 -10.55 -19.25
N GLY A 313 -11.77 -11.66 -19.93
CA GLY A 313 -13.03 -12.39 -19.70
C GLY A 313 -14.25 -11.81 -20.43
N GLY A 314 -14.03 -10.91 -21.38
CA GLY A 314 -15.07 -10.30 -22.21
C GLY A 314 -15.62 -8.97 -21.69
N PRO A 315 -16.44 -8.29 -22.50
CA PRO A 315 -16.87 -6.91 -22.20
C PRO A 315 -17.82 -6.81 -21.00
N GLY A 316 -18.47 -7.89 -20.59
CA GLY A 316 -19.29 -7.96 -19.36
C GLY A 316 -18.47 -7.98 -18.07
N ASN A 317 -17.17 -8.30 -18.14
CA ASN A 317 -16.24 -8.29 -17.02
C ASN A 317 -15.50 -6.94 -16.85
N LEU A 318 -15.71 -5.99 -17.75
CA LEU A 318 -15.12 -4.66 -17.71
C LEU A 318 -16.19 -3.65 -17.28
N ARG A 319 -16.25 -3.32 -16.00
CA ARG A 319 -17.19 -2.35 -15.43
C ARG A 319 -16.54 -0.96 -15.35
N ILE A 320 -17.13 0.02 -15.97
CA ILE A 320 -16.63 1.41 -15.93
C ILE A 320 -16.90 1.99 -14.55
N SER A 321 -15.84 2.36 -13.82
CA SER A 321 -15.93 2.98 -12.50
C SER A 321 -16.05 4.51 -12.60
N LEU A 322 -15.41 5.10 -13.60
CA LEU A 322 -15.41 6.54 -13.86
C LEU A 322 -15.46 6.80 -15.37
N TYR A 323 -16.24 7.77 -15.81
CA TYR A 323 -16.18 8.30 -17.17
C TYR A 323 -16.69 9.74 -17.19
N LYS A 324 -15.77 10.71 -17.10
CA LYS A 324 -16.11 12.15 -17.01
C LYS A 324 -16.84 12.71 -18.23
N PRO A 325 -16.52 12.30 -19.50
CA PRO A 325 -17.26 12.80 -20.66
C PRO A 325 -18.76 12.49 -20.64
N GLU A 326 -19.16 11.35 -20.05
CA GLU A 326 -20.55 10.95 -19.91
C GLU A 326 -20.75 10.19 -18.60
N PRO A 327 -20.91 10.88 -17.44
CA PRO A 327 -20.95 10.25 -16.11
C PRO A 327 -22.02 9.16 -15.94
N ALA A 328 -23.09 9.19 -16.74
CA ALA A 328 -24.14 8.18 -16.75
C ALA A 328 -23.66 6.79 -17.23
N MET A 329 -22.45 6.68 -17.77
CA MET A 329 -21.83 5.41 -18.15
C MET A 329 -21.11 4.75 -16.97
N ALA A 330 -20.77 5.46 -15.91
CA ALA A 330 -20.22 4.87 -14.70
C ALA A 330 -21.21 3.87 -14.09
N GLY A 331 -20.68 2.75 -13.58
CA GLY A 331 -21.44 1.63 -13.05
C GLY A 331 -21.92 0.60 -14.09
N LYS A 332 -21.81 0.91 -15.40
CA LYS A 332 -22.17 -0.02 -16.47
C LYS A 332 -20.98 -0.85 -16.93
N THR A 333 -21.24 -2.02 -17.46
CA THR A 333 -20.23 -2.82 -18.14
C THR A 333 -20.06 -2.37 -19.60
N LEU A 334 -18.92 -2.71 -20.20
CA LEU A 334 -18.59 -2.27 -21.56
C LEU A 334 -19.58 -2.78 -22.59
N ASP A 335 -20.17 -3.99 -22.43
CA ASP A 335 -21.24 -4.50 -23.29
C ASP A 335 -22.55 -3.71 -23.14
N GLN A 336 -22.89 -3.28 -21.92
CA GLN A 336 -24.07 -2.43 -21.68
C GLN A 336 -23.89 -1.04 -22.33
N ILE A 337 -22.68 -0.49 -22.27
CA ILE A 337 -22.35 0.79 -22.93
C ILE A 337 -22.41 0.63 -24.45
N ALA A 338 -21.81 -0.44 -24.97
CA ALA A 338 -21.86 -0.77 -26.39
C ALA A 338 -23.29 -0.88 -26.90
N ALA A 339 -24.16 -1.58 -26.16
CA ALA A 339 -25.58 -1.69 -26.48
C ALA A 339 -26.31 -0.33 -26.45
N ALA A 340 -26.03 0.51 -25.41
CA ALA A 340 -26.63 1.84 -25.29
C ALA A 340 -26.22 2.78 -26.44
N TRP A 341 -25.01 2.65 -26.94
CA TRP A 341 -24.50 3.42 -28.05
C TRP A 341 -24.75 2.79 -29.43
N ASN A 342 -25.32 1.58 -29.47
CA ASN A 342 -25.57 0.78 -30.69
C ASN A 342 -24.29 0.57 -31.52
N VAL A 343 -23.22 0.17 -30.86
CA VAL A 343 -21.89 -0.13 -31.42
C VAL A 343 -21.36 -1.46 -30.87
N THR A 344 -20.24 -1.94 -31.40
CA THR A 344 -19.54 -3.10 -30.81
C THR A 344 -18.80 -2.70 -29.52
N PRO A 345 -18.47 -3.63 -28.60
CA PRO A 345 -17.65 -3.35 -27.43
C PRO A 345 -16.28 -2.73 -27.79
N THR A 346 -15.66 -3.18 -28.88
CA THR A 346 -14.40 -2.64 -29.40
C THR A 346 -14.56 -1.17 -29.82
N GLU A 347 -15.62 -0.84 -30.54
CA GLU A 347 -15.92 0.55 -30.93
C GLU A 347 -16.27 1.41 -29.71
N ALA A 348 -16.97 0.87 -28.73
CA ALA A 348 -17.28 1.57 -27.48
C ALA A 348 -16.00 1.94 -26.74
N TYR A 349 -15.06 1.00 -26.56
CA TYR A 349 -13.74 1.25 -25.97
C TYR A 349 -13.00 2.36 -26.72
N MET A 350 -12.83 2.22 -28.05
CA MET A 350 -12.11 3.22 -28.85
C MET A 350 -12.77 4.61 -28.78
N ARG A 351 -14.10 4.66 -28.74
CA ARG A 351 -14.85 5.91 -28.56
C ARG A 351 -14.60 6.55 -27.19
N MET A 352 -14.55 5.74 -26.12
CA MET A 352 -14.26 6.21 -24.76
C MET A 352 -12.85 6.79 -24.67
N ILE A 353 -11.84 6.07 -25.17
CA ILE A 353 -10.44 6.55 -25.20
C ILE A 353 -10.31 7.84 -25.98
N LYS A 354 -10.93 7.93 -27.17
CA LYS A 354 -10.88 9.13 -28.01
C LYS A 354 -11.48 10.37 -27.32
N ALA A 355 -12.54 10.18 -26.55
CA ALA A 355 -13.19 11.28 -25.84
C ALA A 355 -12.37 11.85 -24.68
N THR A 356 -11.43 11.05 -24.13
CA THR A 356 -10.54 11.44 -23.01
C THR A 356 -9.14 11.84 -23.47
N GLU A 357 -8.83 11.74 -24.77
CA GLU A 357 -7.49 11.95 -25.32
C GLU A 357 -6.95 13.37 -25.09
N SER A 358 -7.79 14.38 -25.20
CA SER A 358 -7.41 15.79 -25.01
C SER A 358 -7.15 16.19 -23.57
N GLU A 359 -7.64 15.40 -22.61
CA GLU A 359 -7.59 15.71 -21.18
C GLU A 359 -6.46 15.00 -20.42
N ILE A 360 -5.66 14.18 -21.12
CA ILE A 360 -4.53 13.44 -20.50
C ILE A 360 -3.53 14.40 -19.82
N SER A 361 -3.31 15.55 -20.41
CA SER A 361 -2.39 16.57 -19.89
C SER A 361 -2.89 17.29 -18.63
N SER A 362 -4.15 17.11 -18.25
CA SER A 362 -4.72 17.75 -17.04
C SER A 362 -4.18 17.14 -15.73
N GLY A 363 -3.59 15.96 -15.79
CA GLY A 363 -3.16 15.20 -14.60
C GLY A 363 -4.32 14.62 -13.79
N GLU A 364 -5.55 14.77 -14.25
CA GLU A 364 -6.76 14.32 -13.58
C GLU A 364 -7.35 13.10 -14.30
N GLN A 365 -7.60 12.01 -13.57
CA GLN A 365 -8.17 10.80 -14.15
C GLN A 365 -9.53 11.08 -14.82
N GLN A 366 -9.67 10.69 -16.07
CA GLN A 366 -10.84 10.93 -16.89
C GLN A 366 -11.74 9.71 -17.06
N GLU A 367 -11.17 8.52 -16.99
CA GLU A 367 -11.85 7.24 -17.10
C GLU A 367 -11.26 6.23 -16.13
N GLY A 368 -12.07 5.27 -15.71
CA GLY A 368 -11.66 4.18 -14.83
C GLY A 368 -12.46 2.92 -15.12
N VAL A 369 -11.84 1.77 -14.89
CA VAL A 369 -12.43 0.46 -15.13
C VAL A 369 -12.09 -0.50 -13.99
N LEU A 370 -13.03 -1.38 -13.67
CA LEU A 370 -12.84 -2.57 -12.84
C LEU A 370 -12.85 -3.78 -13.78
N GLY A 371 -11.81 -4.59 -13.72
CA GLY A 371 -11.69 -5.80 -14.55
C GLY A 371 -11.39 -7.03 -13.72
N THR A 372 -11.93 -8.20 -14.12
CA THR A 372 -11.61 -9.46 -13.46
C THR A 372 -10.15 -9.83 -13.69
N SER A 373 -9.40 -10.08 -12.61
CA SER A 373 -7.97 -10.38 -12.68
C SER A 373 -7.64 -11.85 -12.52
N MET A 374 -8.34 -12.57 -11.64
CA MET A 374 -7.98 -13.92 -11.22
C MET A 374 -9.21 -14.73 -10.87
N SER A 375 -9.04 -16.07 -10.84
CA SER A 375 -10.00 -16.95 -10.16
C SER A 375 -9.85 -16.87 -8.64
N GLU A 376 -10.89 -17.23 -7.90
CA GLU A 376 -10.83 -17.31 -6.42
C GLU A 376 -9.78 -18.32 -5.95
N ASP A 377 -9.56 -19.40 -6.70
CA ASP A 377 -8.51 -20.41 -6.40
C ASP A 377 -7.10 -19.82 -6.51
N ASP A 378 -6.88 -18.91 -7.48
CA ASP A 378 -5.60 -18.22 -7.63
C ASP A 378 -5.36 -17.23 -6.48
N VAL A 379 -6.38 -16.44 -6.11
CA VAL A 379 -6.31 -15.54 -4.95
C VAL A 379 -6.03 -16.32 -3.67
N SER A 380 -6.77 -17.41 -3.42
CA SER A 380 -6.57 -18.25 -2.23
C SER A 380 -5.16 -18.85 -2.18
N TRP A 381 -4.60 -19.23 -3.33
CA TRP A 381 -3.23 -19.73 -3.41
C TRP A 381 -2.20 -18.65 -3.02
N PHE A 382 -2.32 -17.43 -3.58
CA PHE A 382 -1.42 -16.34 -3.22
C PHE A 382 -1.54 -15.97 -1.73
N ILE A 383 -2.76 -15.89 -1.21
CA ILE A 383 -3.02 -15.61 0.20
C ILE A 383 -2.35 -16.62 1.13
N SER A 384 -2.35 -17.91 0.77
CA SER A 384 -1.72 -18.97 1.56
C SER A 384 -0.20 -19.09 1.37
N ASN A 385 0.38 -18.46 0.34
CA ASN A 385 1.79 -18.61 0.01
C ASN A 385 2.71 -17.88 1.01
N PRO A 386 3.79 -18.50 1.54
CA PRO A 386 4.65 -17.90 2.57
C PRO A 386 5.52 -16.71 2.07
N HIS A 387 5.67 -16.52 0.75
CA HIS A 387 6.41 -15.41 0.18
C HIS A 387 5.55 -14.18 -0.11
N VAL A 388 4.23 -14.26 0.15
CA VAL A 388 3.28 -13.22 -0.22
C VAL A 388 2.74 -12.52 1.02
N MET A 389 2.89 -11.20 1.08
CA MET A 389 2.34 -10.30 2.10
C MET A 389 0.95 -9.81 1.69
N PHE A 390 0.35 -8.96 2.51
CA PHE A 390 -0.94 -8.34 2.19
C PHE A 390 -0.78 -6.85 1.90
N CYS A 391 -1.61 -6.38 0.96
CA CYS A 391 -1.76 -4.97 0.65
C CYS A 391 -3.24 -4.61 0.47
N SER A 392 -3.53 -3.32 0.43
CA SER A 392 -4.82 -2.83 -0.03
C SER A 392 -4.80 -2.50 -1.52
N ASP A 393 -3.70 -1.99 -2.01
CA ASP A 393 -3.60 -1.30 -3.32
C ASP A 393 -4.72 -0.25 -3.42
N GLY A 394 -5.02 0.38 -2.27
CA GLY A 394 -6.17 1.23 -2.04
C GLY A 394 -5.85 2.70 -2.12
N GLU A 395 -6.89 3.47 -2.41
CA GLU A 395 -6.95 4.92 -2.30
C GLU A 395 -7.88 5.29 -1.13
N LEU A 396 -7.75 6.50 -0.56
CA LEU A 396 -8.63 6.97 0.52
C LEU A 396 -10.11 7.01 0.12
N HIS A 397 -10.38 7.38 -1.13
CA HIS A 397 -11.73 7.52 -1.70
C HIS A 397 -11.82 6.86 -3.09
N GLY A 398 -11.27 5.65 -3.21
CA GLY A 398 -11.24 4.91 -4.47
C GLY A 398 -12.57 4.24 -4.82
N GLY A 399 -12.76 3.91 -6.10
CA GLY A 399 -13.95 3.19 -6.58
C GLY A 399 -13.88 1.66 -6.38
N HIS A 400 -12.83 1.14 -5.75
CA HIS A 400 -12.64 -0.30 -5.50
C HIS A 400 -12.76 -0.60 -3.99
N PRO A 401 -13.50 -1.63 -3.58
CA PRO A 401 -13.69 -1.98 -2.16
C PRO A 401 -12.40 -2.37 -1.44
N ARG A 402 -11.28 -2.60 -2.16
CA ARG A 402 -9.99 -2.95 -1.58
C ARG A 402 -9.43 -1.86 -0.65
N GLY A 403 -9.78 -0.58 -0.90
CA GLY A 403 -9.32 0.54 -0.09
C GLY A 403 -9.83 0.54 1.34
N ALA A 404 -11.01 -0.05 1.60
CA ALA A 404 -11.62 -0.12 2.94
C ALA A 404 -11.86 -1.55 3.46
N GLY A 405 -11.65 -2.60 2.63
CA GLY A 405 -12.04 -3.97 2.97
C GLY A 405 -10.94 -5.02 2.95
N SER A 406 -9.72 -4.73 2.49
CA SER A 406 -8.71 -5.77 2.24
C SER A 406 -8.33 -6.58 3.49
N PHE A 407 -7.91 -5.93 4.55
CA PHE A 407 -7.44 -6.62 5.76
C PHE A 407 -8.56 -7.38 6.49
N PRO A 408 -9.73 -6.78 6.74
CA PRO A 408 -10.85 -7.50 7.35
C PRO A 408 -11.35 -8.66 6.47
N ARG A 409 -11.29 -8.54 5.12
CA ARG A 409 -11.65 -9.63 4.21
C ARG A 409 -10.71 -10.83 4.33
N VAL A 410 -9.40 -10.62 4.50
CA VAL A 410 -8.46 -11.72 4.78
C VAL A 410 -8.88 -12.43 6.07
N LEU A 411 -9.11 -11.69 7.15
CA LEU A 411 -9.46 -12.27 8.45
C LEU A 411 -10.82 -12.98 8.44
N GLY A 412 -11.84 -12.36 7.82
CA GLY A 412 -13.18 -12.93 7.73
C GLY A 412 -13.27 -14.08 6.72
N ARG A 413 -13.04 -13.77 5.44
CA ARG A 413 -13.29 -14.70 4.35
C ARG A 413 -12.23 -15.80 4.27
N TYR A 414 -10.94 -15.44 4.25
CA TYR A 414 -9.87 -16.42 3.97
C TYR A 414 -9.41 -17.19 5.21
N VAL A 415 -9.43 -16.55 6.39
CA VAL A 415 -9.10 -17.25 7.65
C VAL A 415 -10.33 -17.98 8.19
N ARG A 416 -11.39 -17.25 8.56
CA ARG A 416 -12.54 -17.84 9.28
C ARG A 416 -13.42 -18.75 8.42
N GLU A 417 -13.74 -18.33 7.17
CA GLU A 417 -14.72 -19.03 6.35
C GLU A 417 -14.08 -20.09 5.44
N GLN A 418 -12.98 -19.74 4.74
CA GLN A 418 -12.33 -20.64 3.77
C GLN A 418 -11.21 -21.48 4.38
N HIS A 419 -10.69 -21.12 5.56
CA HIS A 419 -9.54 -21.78 6.20
C HIS A 419 -8.32 -21.90 5.27
N ALA A 420 -8.09 -20.88 4.44
CA ALA A 420 -6.97 -20.84 3.50
C ALA A 420 -5.62 -20.69 4.21
N LEU A 421 -5.61 -20.04 5.38
CA LEU A 421 -4.45 -19.91 6.26
C LEU A 421 -4.89 -19.79 7.72
N SER A 422 -3.97 -20.00 8.67
CA SER A 422 -4.23 -19.78 10.09
C SER A 422 -4.34 -18.29 10.42
N LEU A 423 -4.98 -17.94 11.54
CA LEU A 423 -5.04 -16.56 12.00
C LEU A 423 -3.64 -16.05 12.41
N GLU A 424 -2.82 -16.90 12.99
CA GLU A 424 -1.43 -16.60 13.31
C GLU A 424 -0.61 -16.25 12.07
N ASP A 425 -0.74 -17.02 10.98
CA ASP A 425 -0.07 -16.74 9.71
C ASP A 425 -0.60 -15.46 9.04
N ALA A 426 -1.92 -15.23 9.09
CA ALA A 426 -2.51 -14.01 8.55
C ALA A 426 -1.95 -12.76 9.26
N VAL A 427 -1.96 -12.76 10.60
CA VAL A 427 -1.38 -11.66 11.39
C VAL A 427 0.11 -11.49 11.09
N HIS A 428 0.89 -12.58 11.01
CA HIS A 428 2.31 -12.51 10.64
C HIS A 428 2.53 -11.82 9.29
N LYS A 429 1.76 -12.19 8.28
CA LYS A 429 1.86 -11.64 6.92
C LYS A 429 1.37 -10.19 6.81
N MET A 430 0.60 -9.72 7.78
CA MET A 430 0.13 -8.32 7.89
C MET A 430 1.07 -7.45 8.75
N THR A 431 2.02 -8.03 9.50
CA THR A 431 2.72 -7.30 10.55
C THR A 431 4.24 -7.52 10.55
N GLU A 432 4.76 -8.62 11.12
CA GLU A 432 6.21 -8.84 11.22
C GLU A 432 6.86 -9.07 9.85
N MET A 433 6.22 -9.79 8.94
CA MET A 433 6.77 -10.03 7.61
C MET A 433 7.01 -8.72 6.83
N PRO A 434 6.03 -7.79 6.70
CA PRO A 434 6.28 -6.47 6.13
C PRO A 434 7.24 -5.62 6.96
N ALA A 435 7.19 -5.66 8.29
CA ALA A 435 8.14 -4.94 9.13
C ALA A 435 9.59 -5.38 8.89
N ARG A 436 9.81 -6.67 8.65
CA ARG A 436 11.15 -7.21 8.30
C ARG A 436 11.59 -6.77 6.92
N GLN A 437 10.69 -6.75 5.92
CA GLN A 437 10.97 -6.24 4.58
C GLN A 437 11.41 -4.77 4.63
N LEU A 438 10.76 -3.99 5.48
CA LEU A 438 11.05 -2.57 5.69
C LEU A 438 12.17 -2.31 6.73
N HIS A 439 12.80 -3.35 7.27
CA HIS A 439 13.81 -3.23 8.34
C HIS A 439 13.36 -2.42 9.56
N LEU A 440 12.06 -2.50 9.91
CA LEU A 440 11.52 -1.84 11.11
C LEU A 440 11.86 -2.66 12.36
N ILE A 441 12.69 -2.11 13.23
CA ILE A 441 13.24 -2.85 14.38
C ILE A 441 12.32 -2.87 15.62
N ASP A 442 11.34 -1.97 15.68
CA ASP A 442 10.47 -1.77 16.85
C ASP A 442 8.97 -1.69 16.50
N ARG A 443 8.56 -2.23 15.34
CA ARG A 443 7.17 -2.33 14.88
C ARG A 443 6.86 -3.72 14.33
N GLY A 444 5.59 -4.01 14.10
CA GLY A 444 5.13 -5.29 13.54
C GLY A 444 5.09 -6.45 14.56
N ARG A 445 5.32 -6.19 15.86
CA ARG A 445 5.23 -7.19 16.93
C ARG A 445 4.60 -6.64 18.21
N VAL A 446 3.85 -7.48 18.91
CA VAL A 446 3.45 -7.23 20.29
C VAL A 446 4.56 -7.76 21.20
N ALA A 447 5.52 -6.89 21.51
CA ALA A 447 6.68 -7.22 22.37
C ALA A 447 7.09 -6.04 23.24
N GLU A 448 7.67 -6.31 24.41
CA GLU A 448 8.17 -5.25 25.29
C GLU A 448 9.25 -4.40 24.59
N GLY A 449 9.13 -3.08 24.70
CA GLY A 449 9.99 -2.10 24.04
C GLY A 449 9.52 -1.69 22.63
N TYR A 450 8.58 -2.41 22.03
CA TYR A 450 8.03 -2.07 20.71
C TYR A 450 7.05 -0.90 20.80
N ILE A 451 6.91 -0.17 19.69
CA ILE A 451 5.90 0.89 19.56
C ILE A 451 4.51 0.26 19.68
N ALA A 452 3.63 0.95 20.39
CA ALA A 452 2.25 0.52 20.56
C ALA A 452 1.40 0.95 19.35
N ASP A 453 1.68 0.33 18.19
CA ASP A 453 0.80 0.25 17.05
C ASP A 453 0.05 -1.07 17.19
N LEU A 454 -1.23 -1.02 17.52
CA LEU A 454 -2.02 -2.19 17.92
C LEU A 454 -3.41 -2.18 17.26
N VAL A 455 -3.95 -3.37 17.03
CA VAL A 455 -5.33 -3.57 16.63
C VAL A 455 -6.01 -4.57 17.56
N ILE A 456 -7.23 -4.26 17.97
CA ILE A 456 -8.11 -5.15 18.71
C ILE A 456 -9.25 -5.54 17.80
N PHE A 457 -9.51 -6.84 17.66
CA PHE A 457 -10.58 -7.33 16.81
C PHE A 457 -11.22 -8.61 17.35
N ASP A 458 -12.44 -8.86 16.93
CA ASP A 458 -13.15 -10.11 17.22
C ASP A 458 -12.99 -11.09 16.05
N PRO A 459 -12.23 -12.18 16.19
CA PRO A 459 -12.07 -13.16 15.12
C PRO A 459 -13.37 -13.84 14.67
N ALA A 460 -14.40 -13.82 15.51
CA ALA A 460 -15.68 -14.43 15.20
C ALA A 460 -16.56 -13.57 14.27
N THR A 461 -16.37 -12.24 14.32
CA THR A 461 -17.24 -11.28 13.61
C THR A 461 -16.54 -10.42 12.59
N VAL A 462 -15.21 -10.32 12.62
CA VAL A 462 -14.44 -9.48 11.66
C VAL A 462 -14.80 -9.83 10.22
N ALA A 463 -15.19 -8.83 9.45
CA ALA A 463 -15.57 -8.98 8.03
C ALA A 463 -15.53 -7.64 7.30
N ASP A 464 -15.19 -7.68 6.00
CA ASP A 464 -15.39 -6.56 5.10
C ASP A 464 -16.88 -6.34 4.82
N GLN A 465 -17.27 -5.07 4.65
CA GLN A 465 -18.62 -4.68 4.22
C GLN A 465 -18.59 -3.92 2.89
N SER A 466 -17.41 -3.47 2.49
CA SER A 466 -17.21 -2.71 1.26
C SER A 466 -17.53 -3.54 0.02
N THR A 467 -18.23 -2.93 -0.93
CA THR A 467 -18.65 -3.51 -2.21
C THR A 467 -18.33 -2.55 -3.34
N VAL A 468 -18.43 -3.01 -4.58
CA VAL A 468 -18.24 -2.11 -5.76
C VAL A 468 -19.24 -0.95 -5.77
N ASP A 469 -20.45 -1.15 -5.23
CA ASP A 469 -21.48 -0.10 -5.16
C ASP A 469 -21.32 0.81 -3.94
N HIS A 470 -20.64 0.33 -2.89
CA HIS A 470 -20.37 1.02 -1.64
C HIS A 470 -18.93 0.71 -1.18
N PRO A 471 -17.91 1.28 -1.84
CA PRO A 471 -16.51 0.91 -1.64
C PRO A 471 -15.94 1.33 -0.27
N ASP A 472 -16.53 2.37 0.35
CA ASP A 472 -16.02 3.00 1.58
C ASP A 472 -16.72 2.51 2.86
N LEU A 473 -17.53 1.44 2.80
CA LEU A 473 -18.18 0.92 3.99
C LEU A 473 -17.15 0.39 4.99
N ALA A 474 -17.24 0.89 6.23
CA ALA A 474 -16.40 0.44 7.33
C ALA A 474 -16.63 -1.05 7.63
N PRO A 475 -15.57 -1.81 7.96
CA PRO A 475 -15.67 -3.22 8.29
C PRO A 475 -16.36 -3.46 9.63
N LEU A 476 -16.73 -4.72 9.89
CA LEU A 476 -17.20 -5.18 11.19
C LEU A 476 -16.07 -5.78 12.01
N GLY A 477 -16.24 -5.79 13.33
CA GLY A 477 -15.44 -6.59 14.26
C GLY A 477 -14.04 -6.06 14.56
N ILE A 478 -13.73 -4.78 14.23
CA ILE A 478 -12.50 -4.08 14.60
C ILE A 478 -12.89 -2.84 15.42
N PRO A 479 -13.11 -2.98 16.74
CA PRO A 479 -13.54 -1.85 17.56
C PRO A 479 -12.45 -0.84 17.85
N ASP A 480 -11.17 -1.27 17.99
CA ASP A 480 -10.14 -0.39 18.53
C ASP A 480 -8.83 -0.51 17.73
N VAL A 481 -8.25 0.65 17.40
CA VAL A 481 -6.96 0.75 16.72
C VAL A 481 -6.12 1.82 17.40
N MET A 482 -4.88 1.48 17.72
CA MET A 482 -3.92 2.36 18.37
C MET A 482 -2.72 2.60 17.46
N VAL A 483 -2.31 3.85 17.32
CA VAL A 483 -1.10 4.26 16.60
C VAL A 483 -0.21 5.03 17.56
N SER A 484 1.05 4.63 17.67
CA SER A 484 2.03 5.29 18.54
C SER A 484 1.53 5.55 19.98
N GLY A 485 0.73 4.60 20.53
CA GLY A 485 0.20 4.67 21.89
C GLY A 485 -1.07 5.51 22.08
N ALA A 486 -1.64 6.06 21.02
CA ALA A 486 -2.93 6.78 21.07
C ALA A 486 -4.00 6.05 20.26
N TRP A 487 -5.23 6.02 20.77
CA TRP A 487 -6.35 5.45 20.04
C TRP A 487 -6.74 6.35 18.88
N VAL A 488 -6.73 5.81 17.66
CA VAL A 488 -7.23 6.47 16.44
C VAL A 488 -8.63 5.99 16.10
N VAL A 489 -8.97 4.76 16.48
CA VAL A 489 -10.33 4.22 16.50
C VAL A 489 -10.62 3.71 17.90
N GLU A 490 -11.76 4.07 18.48
CA GLU A 490 -12.22 3.62 19.80
C GLU A 490 -13.72 3.33 19.74
N ASP A 491 -14.10 2.13 20.18
CA ASP A 491 -15.48 1.63 20.10
C ASP A 491 -16.08 1.75 18.67
N GLY A 492 -15.25 1.47 17.65
CA GLY A 492 -15.63 1.51 16.24
C GLY A 492 -15.78 2.91 15.64
N LYS A 493 -15.27 3.94 16.31
CA LYS A 493 -15.37 5.34 15.86
C LYS A 493 -14.01 6.00 15.81
N SER A 494 -13.79 6.83 14.81
CA SER A 494 -12.62 7.70 14.75
C SER A 494 -12.59 8.66 15.94
N THR A 495 -11.43 8.77 16.60
CA THR A 495 -11.24 9.68 17.75
C THR A 495 -10.86 11.10 17.30
N GLY A 496 -10.36 11.26 16.07
CA GLY A 496 -9.76 12.49 15.57
C GLY A 496 -8.32 12.71 16.03
N ASP A 497 -7.74 11.80 16.81
CA ASP A 497 -6.31 11.83 17.16
C ASP A 497 -5.44 11.46 15.95
N ARG A 498 -4.31 12.16 15.78
CA ARG A 498 -3.41 12.02 14.63
C ARG A 498 -1.97 11.79 15.07
N PRO A 499 -1.69 10.64 15.71
CA PRO A 499 -0.38 10.32 16.26
C PRO A 499 0.58 9.71 15.21
N GLY A 500 0.17 9.62 13.96
CA GLY A 500 0.95 9.02 12.89
C GLY A 500 2.29 9.72 12.69
N ARG A 501 3.27 8.95 12.27
CA ARG A 501 4.66 9.38 12.11
C ARG A 501 5.18 9.09 10.71
N VAL A 502 6.08 9.92 10.25
CA VAL A 502 6.93 9.61 9.10
C VAL A 502 7.96 8.57 9.52
N ILE A 503 7.97 7.46 8.81
CA ILE A 503 8.97 6.40 9.00
C ILE A 503 9.99 6.51 7.85
N ARG A 504 11.25 6.73 8.21
CA ARG A 504 12.34 6.88 7.24
C ARG A 504 13.23 5.66 7.22
N HIS A 505 13.61 5.24 6.04
CA HIS A 505 14.71 4.31 5.87
C HIS A 505 16.00 4.91 6.45
N LYS A 506 16.69 4.13 7.26
CA LYS A 506 17.99 4.52 7.83
C LYS A 506 19.08 3.89 6.95
N THR A 507 19.71 4.69 6.11
CA THR A 507 20.92 4.25 5.42
C THR A 507 21.98 3.91 6.47
N THR A 508 22.34 2.64 6.56
CA THR A 508 23.49 2.19 7.38
C THR A 508 24.76 2.51 6.58
N PHE A 509 25.49 3.53 7.00
CA PHE A 509 26.84 3.80 6.53
C PHE A 509 27.86 2.95 7.28
#